data_62d77251abeccdcd775a9553545ada5f
#
_entry.id   62d77251abeccdcd775a9553545ada5f
#
_cell.length_a   1.000
_cell.length_b   1.000
_cell.length_c   1.000
_cell.angle_alpha   90.00
_cell.angle_beta   90.00
_cell.angle_gamma   90.00
#
_symmetry.space_group_name_H-M   'P 1'
#
loop_
_entity.id
_entity.type
_entity.pdbx_description
1 polymer ?
#
loop_
_entity_poly.entity_id
_entity_poly.type
_entity_poly.pdbx_seq_one_letter_code
_entity_poly.pdbx_strand_id
1 'polypeptide(L)'
;MGMFLNSRAPADEYRSIAETRFFIDKSAMIDEIIETAMEDGQKYFAITRPRRFGKSIMADMIAAFFGRAVDGKELFDRLAIADSARYQEHLNRHEVIYIDFSRLPENCLSYDAYIKRISDGIKADLLQEYPALGLDPG
;
A
#
# COMPACT_ATOMS: atom_id res chain seq x y z
N MET A 1 -4.11 -13.39 -2.43
CA MET A 1 -3.51 -12.40 -1.52
C MET A 1 -2.05 -12.75 -1.26
N GLY A 2 -1.17 -11.84 -1.56
CA GLY A 2 0.24 -12.06 -1.36
C GLY A 2 0.77 -11.47 -0.06
N MET A 3 2.03 -11.74 0.23
CA MET A 3 2.74 -11.13 1.34
C MET A 3 3.08 -9.66 1.04
N PHE A 4 3.49 -9.37 -0.18
CA PHE A 4 3.87 -8.03 -0.64
C PHE A 4 2.89 -7.46 -1.66
N LEU A 5 2.43 -8.27 -2.60
CA LEU A 5 1.49 -7.87 -3.63
C LEU A 5 0.06 -8.02 -3.11
N ASN A 6 -0.68 -6.93 -3.11
CA ASN A 6 -2.08 -6.89 -2.66
C ASN A 6 -2.28 -7.50 -1.27
N SER A 7 -1.36 -7.21 -0.36
CA SER A 7 -1.46 -7.66 1.03
C SER A 7 -2.63 -6.99 1.74
N ARG A 8 -3.32 -7.75 2.60
CA ARG A 8 -4.37 -7.20 3.46
C ARG A 8 -3.83 -6.41 4.65
N ALA A 9 -2.59 -6.66 5.04
CA ALA A 9 -2.04 -6.11 6.28
C ALA A 9 -2.16 -4.59 6.36
N PRO A 10 -1.81 -3.80 5.32
CA PRO A 10 -1.97 -2.35 5.39
C PRO A 10 -3.43 -1.91 5.61
N ALA A 11 -4.38 -2.57 4.97
CA ALA A 11 -5.79 -2.23 5.12
C ALA A 11 -6.30 -2.54 6.51
N ASP A 12 -5.91 -3.68 7.08
CA ASP A 12 -6.31 -4.05 8.43
C ASP A 12 -5.70 -3.10 9.47
N GLU A 13 -4.43 -2.72 9.32
CA GLU A 13 -3.76 -1.75 10.18
C GLU A 13 -4.43 -0.38 10.10
N TYR A 14 -4.71 0.10 8.90
CA TYR A 14 -5.34 1.40 8.73
C TYR A 14 -6.76 1.42 9.32
N ARG A 15 -7.54 0.36 9.09
CA ARG A 15 -8.88 0.23 9.65
C ARG A 15 -8.86 0.29 11.19
N SER A 16 -7.93 -0.43 11.80
CA SER A 16 -7.76 -0.45 13.25
C SER A 16 -7.52 0.96 13.81
N ILE A 17 -6.70 1.74 13.13
CA ILE A 17 -6.39 3.11 13.54
C ILE A 17 -7.54 4.07 13.26
N ALA A 18 -8.21 3.91 12.12
CA ALA A 18 -9.35 4.76 11.73
C ALA A 18 -10.55 4.62 12.70
N GLU A 19 -10.64 3.52 13.39
CA GLU A 19 -11.68 3.27 14.40
C GLU A 19 -11.33 3.83 15.78
N THR A 20 -10.12 4.38 15.96
CA THR A 20 -9.74 4.96 17.25
C THR A 20 -10.34 6.34 17.46
N ARG A 21 -10.49 6.70 18.74
CA ARG A 21 -11.11 7.97 19.15
C ARG A 21 -10.36 9.22 18.67
N PHE A 22 -9.05 9.13 18.54
CA PHE A 22 -8.19 10.26 18.18
C PHE A 22 -7.68 10.18 16.74
N PHE A 23 -8.40 9.48 15.89
CA PHE A 23 -8.05 9.38 14.48
C PHE A 23 -8.13 10.73 13.79
N ILE A 24 -7.09 11.07 13.03
CA ILE A 24 -7.03 12.26 12.19
C ILE A 24 -7.12 11.83 10.74
N ASP A 25 -8.12 12.33 10.01
CA ASP A 25 -8.31 12.02 8.61
C ASP A 25 -7.32 12.79 7.74
N LYS A 26 -6.39 12.06 7.11
CA LYS A 26 -5.41 12.59 6.17
C LYS A 26 -5.68 12.11 4.73
N SER A 27 -6.87 11.58 4.47
CA SER A 27 -7.19 10.94 3.18
C SER A 27 -7.19 11.93 2.00
N ALA A 28 -7.34 13.23 2.25
CA ALA A 28 -7.23 14.22 1.19
C ALA A 28 -5.88 14.19 0.45
N MET A 29 -4.83 13.68 1.09
CA MET A 29 -3.53 13.51 0.47
C MET A 29 -3.56 12.52 -0.69
N ILE A 30 -4.48 11.56 -0.66
CA ILE A 30 -4.66 10.59 -1.74
C ILE A 30 -4.99 11.30 -3.05
N ASP A 31 -5.82 12.34 -2.98
CA ASP A 31 -6.20 13.11 -4.16
C ASP A 31 -4.99 13.82 -4.79
N GLU A 32 -4.10 14.37 -3.97
CA GLU A 32 -2.85 14.96 -4.44
C GLU A 32 -1.94 13.92 -5.10
N ILE A 33 -1.88 12.72 -4.56
CA ILE A 33 -1.09 11.63 -5.15
C ILE A 33 -1.65 11.24 -6.50
N ILE A 34 -2.97 11.12 -6.64
CA ILE A 34 -3.61 10.79 -7.92
C ILE A 34 -3.29 11.86 -8.95
N GLU A 35 -3.49 13.13 -8.61
CA GLU A 35 -3.22 14.25 -9.51
C GLU A 35 -1.76 14.25 -9.96
N THR A 36 -0.83 14.14 -9.02
CA THR A 36 0.59 14.26 -9.32
C THR A 36 1.14 13.03 -10.05
N ALA A 37 0.84 11.82 -9.55
CA ALA A 37 1.42 10.60 -10.08
C ALA A 37 0.72 10.11 -11.34
N MET A 38 -0.59 10.19 -11.37
CA MET A 38 -1.38 9.55 -12.43
C MET A 38 -1.76 10.51 -13.54
N GLU A 39 -2.04 11.77 -13.21
CA GLU A 39 -2.43 12.77 -14.21
C GLU A 39 -1.21 13.54 -14.72
N ASP A 40 -0.33 14.01 -13.85
CA ASP A 40 0.86 14.79 -14.23
C ASP A 40 2.09 13.94 -14.54
N GLY A 41 2.03 12.63 -14.29
CA GLY A 41 3.11 11.70 -14.63
C GLY A 41 4.31 11.72 -13.70
N GLN A 42 4.26 12.40 -12.57
CA GLN A 42 5.33 12.41 -11.58
C GLN A 42 5.21 11.18 -10.68
N LYS A 43 5.82 10.08 -11.09
CA LYS A 43 5.61 8.76 -10.49
C LYS A 43 6.32 8.52 -9.17
N TYR A 44 7.28 9.36 -8.81
CA TYR A 44 8.11 9.13 -7.62
C TYR A 44 7.84 10.17 -6.56
N PHE A 45 7.49 9.69 -5.36
CA PHE A 45 7.23 10.54 -4.21
C PHE A 45 8.11 10.16 -3.05
N ALA A 46 8.60 11.16 -2.33
CA ALA A 46 9.19 10.97 -1.03
C ALA A 46 8.36 11.73 0.00
N ILE A 47 7.84 11.01 0.98
CA ILE A 47 7.10 11.61 2.09
C ILE A 47 8.02 11.55 3.31
N THR A 48 8.46 12.73 3.75
CA THR A 48 9.33 12.87 4.91
C THR A 48 8.59 13.55 6.03
N ARG A 49 8.59 12.93 7.19
CA ARG A 49 7.98 13.45 8.41
C ARG A 49 8.87 13.09 9.58
N PRO A 50 8.90 13.89 10.67
CA PRO A 50 9.57 13.49 11.88
C PRO A 50 9.03 12.15 12.41
N ARG A 51 9.83 11.44 13.20
CA ARG A 51 9.40 10.23 13.87
C ARG A 51 8.08 10.46 14.62
N ARG A 52 7.19 9.47 14.60
CA ARG A 52 5.89 9.47 15.31
C ARG A 52 4.85 10.44 14.75
N PHE A 53 5.04 10.93 13.50
CA PHE A 53 4.05 11.78 12.82
C PHE A 53 3.19 11.00 11.81
N GLY A 54 3.08 9.70 11.97
CA GLY A 54 2.13 8.89 11.22
C GLY A 54 2.56 8.49 9.82
N LYS A 55 3.87 8.39 9.52
CA LYS A 55 4.36 7.96 8.20
C LYS A 55 3.87 6.56 7.82
N SER A 56 3.96 5.62 8.75
CA SER A 56 3.51 4.24 8.51
C SER A 56 2.01 4.18 8.30
N ILE A 57 1.26 4.96 9.05
CA ILE A 57 -0.20 5.06 8.91
C ILE A 57 -0.57 5.62 7.54
N MET A 58 0.18 6.60 7.05
CA MET A 58 -0.04 7.17 5.70
C MET A 58 0.25 6.14 4.62
N ALA A 59 1.31 5.36 4.77
CA ALA A 59 1.61 4.27 3.83
C ALA A 59 0.53 3.21 3.84
N ASP A 60 0.05 2.82 5.02
CA ASP A 60 -1.05 1.87 5.17
C ASP A 60 -2.35 2.40 4.52
N MET A 61 -2.63 3.68 4.70
CA MET A 61 -3.78 4.34 4.08
C MET A 61 -3.71 4.29 2.56
N ILE A 62 -2.57 4.64 2.00
CA ILE A 62 -2.36 4.65 0.55
C ILE A 62 -2.52 3.23 -0.01
N ALA A 63 -1.91 2.25 0.62
CA ALA A 63 -2.03 0.85 0.20
C ALA A 63 -3.45 0.33 0.32
N ALA A 64 -4.15 0.69 1.39
CA ALA A 64 -5.55 0.30 1.61
C ALA A 64 -6.49 0.91 0.56
N PHE A 65 -6.24 2.17 0.18
CA PHE A 65 -7.07 2.86 -0.80
C PHE A 65 -6.90 2.28 -2.21
N PHE A 66 -5.66 2.17 -2.67
CA PHE A 66 -5.39 1.75 -4.04
C PHE A 66 -5.47 0.23 -4.22
N GLY A 67 -5.11 -0.54 -3.21
CA GLY A 67 -5.04 -1.99 -3.31
C GLY A 67 -6.40 -2.66 -3.39
N ARG A 68 -6.47 -3.77 -4.08
CA ARG A 68 -7.71 -4.52 -4.30
C ARG A 68 -7.92 -5.72 -3.38
N ALA A 69 -7.04 -5.92 -2.42
CA ALA A 69 -7.12 -7.06 -1.51
C ALA A 69 -8.35 -7.02 -0.59
N VAL A 70 -8.79 -5.83 -0.22
CA VAL A 70 -9.93 -5.61 0.68
C VAL A 70 -10.79 -4.51 0.11
N ASP A 71 -12.12 -4.69 0.17
CA ASP A 71 -13.05 -3.62 -0.19
C ASP A 71 -12.98 -2.51 0.86
N GLY A 72 -12.46 -1.37 0.46
CA GLY A 72 -12.29 -0.20 1.34
C GLY A 72 -13.44 0.80 1.29
N LYS A 73 -14.48 0.55 0.53
CA LYS A 73 -15.56 1.51 0.33
C LYS A 73 -16.19 1.98 1.64
N GLU A 74 -16.55 1.05 2.50
CA GLU A 74 -17.16 1.38 3.79
C GLU A 74 -16.27 2.28 4.64
N LEU A 75 -14.97 2.02 4.66
CA LEU A 75 -14.00 2.80 5.40
C LEU A 75 -13.81 4.20 4.80
N PHE A 76 -13.56 4.28 3.50
CA PHE A 76 -13.20 5.53 2.84
C PHE A 76 -14.38 6.43 2.51
N ASP A 77 -15.60 5.90 2.41
CA ASP A 77 -16.81 6.70 2.18
C ASP A 77 -17.03 7.75 3.29
N ARG A 78 -16.48 7.52 4.46
CA ARG A 78 -16.58 8.42 5.62
C ARG A 78 -15.46 9.46 5.67
N LEU A 79 -14.50 9.38 4.77
CA LEU A 79 -13.29 10.19 4.81
C LEU A 79 -13.31 11.27 3.74
N ALA A 80 -12.44 12.26 3.89
CA ALA A 80 -12.38 13.42 2.99
C ALA A 80 -12.18 13.04 1.52
N ILE A 81 -11.45 11.96 1.25
CA ILE A 81 -11.22 11.51 -0.14
C ILE A 81 -12.51 11.17 -0.88
N ALA A 82 -13.56 10.78 -0.17
CA ALA A 82 -14.84 10.44 -0.79
C ALA A 82 -15.48 11.61 -1.54
N ASP A 83 -15.11 12.83 -1.19
CA ASP A 83 -15.60 14.06 -1.86
C ASP A 83 -14.85 14.34 -3.17
N SER A 84 -13.76 13.63 -3.45
CA SER A 84 -13.01 13.81 -4.68
C SER A 84 -13.73 13.20 -5.88
N ALA A 85 -13.67 13.91 -7.02
CA ALA A 85 -14.15 13.37 -8.29
C ALA A 85 -13.38 12.10 -8.73
N ARG A 86 -12.17 11.92 -8.22
CA ARG A 86 -11.31 10.78 -8.55
C ARG A 86 -11.54 9.55 -7.67
N TYR A 87 -12.38 9.66 -6.65
CA TYR A 87 -12.58 8.62 -5.65
C TYR A 87 -13.03 7.28 -6.24
N GLN A 88 -14.12 7.30 -6.99
CA GLN A 88 -14.69 6.08 -7.58
C GLN A 88 -13.79 5.45 -8.64
N GLU A 89 -12.98 6.27 -9.28
CA GLU A 89 -12.12 5.82 -10.38
C GLU A 89 -10.94 5.00 -9.87
N HIS A 90 -10.44 5.29 -8.67
CA HIS A 90 -9.20 4.72 -8.17
C HIS A 90 -9.34 3.83 -6.93
N LEU A 91 -10.46 3.90 -6.21
CA LEU A 91 -10.65 3.11 -4.99
C LEU A 91 -10.57 1.62 -5.30
N ASN A 92 -9.60 0.95 -4.70
CA ASN A 92 -9.37 -0.50 -4.81
C ASN A 92 -9.24 -1.01 -6.26
N ARG A 93 -8.66 -0.21 -7.14
CA ARG A 93 -8.53 -0.49 -8.57
C ARG A 93 -7.11 -0.81 -9.01
N HIS A 94 -6.16 -0.84 -8.11
CA HIS A 94 -4.74 -0.95 -8.45
C HIS A 94 -4.08 -2.17 -7.81
N GLU A 95 -3.02 -2.65 -8.47
CA GLU A 95 -2.10 -3.60 -7.90
C GLU A 95 -1.11 -2.85 -7.02
N VAL A 96 -0.98 -3.24 -5.76
CA VAL A 96 -0.10 -2.56 -4.81
C VAL A 96 0.94 -3.52 -4.27
N ILE A 97 2.21 -3.14 -4.37
CA ILE A 97 3.31 -3.81 -3.69
C ILE A 97 3.69 -2.98 -2.47
N TYR A 98 3.55 -3.56 -1.29
CA TYR A 98 3.84 -2.90 -0.02
C TYR A 98 5.03 -3.57 0.65
N ILE A 99 6.07 -2.80 0.92
CA ILE A 99 7.29 -3.30 1.56
C ILE A 99 7.60 -2.43 2.76
N ASP A 100 7.72 -3.06 3.92
CA ASP A 100 8.13 -2.39 5.16
C ASP A 100 9.55 -2.83 5.52
N PHE A 101 10.52 -1.96 5.28
CA PHE A 101 11.92 -2.22 5.55
C PHE A 101 12.27 -2.17 7.05
N SER A 102 11.36 -1.70 7.90
CA SER A 102 11.60 -1.69 9.35
C SER A 102 11.44 -3.07 9.99
N ARG A 103 10.79 -3.99 9.29
CA ARG A 103 10.55 -5.36 9.76
C ARG A 103 11.59 -6.28 9.15
N LEU A 104 12.71 -6.48 9.84
CA LEU A 104 13.73 -7.42 9.42
C LEU A 104 13.27 -8.84 9.76
N PRO A 105 13.28 -9.78 8.81
CA PRO A 105 13.06 -11.17 9.11
C PRO A 105 14.15 -11.71 10.02
N GLU A 106 13.78 -12.53 11.01
CA GLU A 106 14.69 -13.01 12.05
C GLU A 106 15.90 -13.79 11.53
N ASN A 107 15.84 -14.32 10.32
CA ASN A 107 16.86 -15.19 9.74
C ASN A 107 17.72 -14.53 8.66
N CYS A 108 17.70 -13.20 8.54
CA CYS A 108 18.50 -12.50 7.54
C CYS A 108 19.83 -12.07 8.15
N LEU A 109 20.92 -12.70 7.69
CA LEU A 109 22.26 -12.46 8.19
C LEU A 109 22.98 -11.33 7.45
N SER A 110 22.42 -10.83 6.32
CA SER A 110 23.04 -9.78 5.53
C SER A 110 21.97 -8.99 4.77
N TYR A 111 22.36 -7.82 4.30
CA TYR A 111 21.52 -6.99 3.44
C TYR A 111 21.13 -7.72 2.15
N ASP A 112 22.08 -8.40 1.53
CA ASP A 112 21.83 -9.13 0.28
C ASP A 112 20.83 -10.27 0.48
N ALA A 113 20.91 -10.98 1.58
CA ALA A 113 19.96 -12.04 1.93
C ALA A 113 18.56 -11.46 2.15
N TYR A 114 18.47 -10.29 2.77
CA TYR A 114 17.21 -9.59 3.02
C TYR A 114 16.55 -9.15 1.71
N ILE A 115 17.30 -8.52 0.82
CA ILE A 115 16.79 -8.08 -0.49
C ILE A 115 16.36 -9.28 -1.34
N LYS A 116 17.15 -10.36 -1.31
CA LYS A 116 16.80 -11.59 -2.02
C LYS A 116 15.46 -12.15 -1.51
N ARG A 117 15.26 -12.17 -0.21
CA ARG A 117 14.02 -12.67 0.38
C ARG A 117 12.80 -11.86 -0.05
N ILE A 118 12.93 -10.52 -0.10
CA ILE A 118 11.87 -9.65 -0.60
C ILE A 118 11.60 -9.93 -2.07
N SER A 119 12.64 -10.02 -2.89
CA SER A 119 12.50 -10.29 -4.33
C SER A 119 11.83 -11.63 -4.60
N ASP A 120 12.25 -12.67 -3.88
CA ASP A 120 11.66 -14.01 -4.02
C ASP A 120 10.19 -14.01 -3.57
N GLY A 121 9.88 -13.29 -2.50
CA GLY A 121 8.51 -13.14 -2.01
C GLY A 121 7.60 -12.43 -3.02
N ILE A 122 8.07 -11.37 -3.63
CA ILE A 122 7.33 -10.66 -4.67
C ILE A 122 7.10 -11.54 -5.89
N LYS A 123 8.12 -12.27 -6.33
CA LYS A 123 7.99 -13.22 -7.44
C LYS A 123 6.97 -14.31 -7.14
N ALA A 124 7.00 -14.87 -5.94
CA ALA A 124 6.04 -15.88 -5.52
C ALA A 124 4.61 -15.32 -5.52
N ASP A 125 4.42 -14.10 -5.01
CA ASP A 125 3.13 -13.44 -5.01
C ASP A 125 2.61 -13.18 -6.43
N LEU A 126 3.48 -12.75 -7.34
CA LEU A 126 3.12 -12.53 -8.74
C LEU A 126 2.70 -13.83 -9.44
N LEU A 127 3.41 -14.92 -9.18
CA LEU A 127 3.07 -16.23 -9.75
C LEU A 127 1.74 -16.75 -9.20
N GLN A 128 1.45 -16.50 -7.94
CA GLN A 128 0.19 -16.90 -7.32
C GLN A 128 -0.99 -16.12 -7.90
N GLU A 129 -0.82 -14.80 -8.07
CA GLU A 129 -1.89 -13.92 -8.57
C GLU A 129 -2.07 -14.06 -10.08
N TYR A 130 -0.98 -14.29 -10.81
CA TYR A 130 -0.97 -14.39 -12.27
C TYR A 130 -0.26 -15.66 -12.74
N PRO A 131 -0.87 -16.85 -12.55
CA PRO A 131 -0.22 -18.10 -12.96
C PRO A 131 0.12 -18.17 -14.45
N ALA A 132 -0.65 -17.46 -15.28
CA ALA A 132 -0.45 -17.44 -16.73
C ALA A 132 0.81 -16.70 -17.19
N LEU A 133 1.47 -15.95 -16.31
CA LEU A 133 2.73 -15.29 -16.65
C LEU A 133 3.82 -16.29 -17.02
N GLY A 134 3.68 -17.56 -16.61
CA GLY A 134 4.61 -18.61 -16.99
C GLY A 134 6.04 -18.19 -16.78
N LEU A 135 6.33 -17.50 -15.66
CA LEU A 135 7.64 -16.92 -15.43
C LEU A 135 8.69 -18.01 -15.45
N ASP A 136 9.52 -17.95 -16.47
CA ASP A 136 10.71 -18.73 -16.53
C ASP A 136 11.56 -18.38 -15.31
N PRO A 137 11.92 -19.35 -14.48
CA PRO A 137 12.72 -19.08 -13.28
C PRO A 137 14.16 -18.65 -13.59
N GLY A 138 14.49 -18.53 -14.86
CA GLY A 138 15.79 -18.04 -15.29
C GLY A 138 16.01 -16.56 -15.11
#